data_60b5dd5c98fe64a2c2de8760a43df23d
#
_entry.id   60b5dd5c98fe64a2c2de8760a43df23d
#
_cell.length_a   1.000
_cell.length_b   1.000
_cell.length_c   1.000
_cell.angle_alpha   90.00
_cell.angle_beta   90.00
_cell.angle_gamma   90.00
#
_symmetry.space_group_name_H-M   'P 1'
#
loop_
_entity.id
_entity.type
_entity.pdbx_description
1 polymer ?
#
loop_
_entity_poly.entity_id
_entity_poly.type
_entity_poly.pdbx_seq_one_letter_code
_entity_poly.pdbx_strand_id
1 'polypeptide(L)'
;TLWCDETSSYQGEFYSLAPCAMYPKPVQTPHPPVHIGGESKAALARVARAGQGWHTFNRAPEDLAQPLAALDGLLEENGRHRSDVRVTVCPYFLPLDADIAGRYADAGVDAVAALLLPFSADDIRKALDDLQPVFDRAEAG
;
A
#
# COMPACT_ATOMS: atom_id res chain seq x y z
N THR A 1 10.40 5.85 16.32
CA THR A 1 11.19 6.84 17.05
C THR A 1 11.22 8.18 16.33
N LEU A 2 11.88 8.37 15.18
CA LEU A 2 12.03 9.68 14.49
C LEU A 2 10.71 10.45 14.31
N TRP A 3 9.61 9.77 14.09
CA TRP A 3 8.31 10.42 13.92
C TRP A 3 7.61 10.78 15.23
N CYS A 4 7.86 10.01 16.29
CA CYS A 4 7.09 10.10 17.54
C CYS A 4 7.85 10.83 18.65
N ASP A 5 9.16 10.62 18.75
CA ASP A 5 9.96 11.14 19.85
C ASP A 5 10.53 12.52 19.52
N GLU A 6 10.60 13.41 20.51
CA GLU A 6 11.20 14.74 20.34
C GLU A 6 12.67 14.61 19.89
N THR A 7 13.42 13.73 20.56
CA THR A 7 14.77 13.34 20.19
C THR A 7 14.84 11.83 20.10
N SER A 8 15.33 11.33 18.98
CA SER A 8 15.44 9.91 18.70
C SER A 8 16.88 9.47 18.65
N SER A 9 17.15 8.28 19.16
CA SER A 9 18.42 7.58 18.95
C SER A 9 18.14 6.09 18.70
N TYR A 10 19.06 5.40 18.07
CA TYR A 10 18.96 3.97 17.82
C TYR A 10 20.33 3.33 17.83
N GLN A 11 20.44 2.16 18.47
CA GLN A 11 21.63 1.35 18.43
C GLN A 11 21.23 -0.07 18.06
N GLY A 12 21.59 -0.50 16.87
CA GLY A 12 21.33 -1.84 16.35
C GLY A 12 22.60 -2.53 15.91
N GLU A 13 22.48 -3.77 15.47
CA GLU A 13 23.60 -4.60 14.98
C GLU A 13 24.26 -4.00 13.73
N PHE A 14 23.45 -3.50 12.78
CA PHE A 14 23.93 -3.01 11.48
C PHE A 14 23.98 -1.48 11.37
N TYR A 15 23.16 -0.79 12.17
CA TYR A 15 23.01 0.67 12.09
C TYR A 15 22.96 1.28 13.47
N SER A 16 23.52 2.47 13.58
CA SER A 16 23.36 3.33 14.75
C SER A 16 22.91 4.72 14.33
N LEU A 17 22.06 5.32 15.13
CA LEU A 17 21.60 6.69 14.97
C LEU A 17 21.96 7.46 16.23
N ALA A 18 22.85 8.44 16.13
CA ALA A 18 23.15 9.36 17.21
C ALA A 18 21.88 10.19 17.57
N PRO A 19 21.78 10.73 18.79
CA PRO A 19 20.64 11.55 19.16
C PRO A 19 20.39 12.66 18.14
N CYS A 20 19.20 12.66 17.55
CA CYS A 20 18.78 13.63 16.54
C CYS A 20 17.29 13.89 16.60
N ALA A 21 16.84 14.98 16.01
CA ALA A 21 15.43 15.34 15.90
C ALA A 21 15.06 15.50 14.42
N MET A 22 13.82 15.12 14.08
CA MET A 22 13.25 15.30 12.75
C MET A 22 11.98 16.17 12.84
N TYR A 23 11.94 17.23 12.08
CA TYR A 23 10.80 18.15 12.01
C TYR A 23 10.45 18.48 10.55
N PRO A 24 9.15 18.75 10.25
CA PRO A 24 8.03 18.72 11.18
C PRO A 24 7.66 17.31 11.62
N LYS A 25 7.05 17.18 12.81
CA LYS A 25 6.47 15.89 13.25
C LYS A 25 5.20 15.61 12.47
N PRO A 26 4.87 14.32 12.21
CA PRO A 26 3.59 13.94 11.64
C PRO A 26 2.41 14.43 12.48
N VAL A 27 1.31 14.78 11.81
CA VAL A 27 0.05 15.12 12.48
C VAL A 27 -0.67 13.85 12.95
N GLN A 28 -0.48 12.75 12.22
CA GLN A 28 -1.09 11.46 12.56
C GLN A 28 -0.45 10.86 13.82
N THR A 29 -1.29 10.26 14.66
CA THR A 29 -0.87 9.60 15.91
C THR A 29 -1.16 8.10 15.82
N PRO A 30 -0.21 7.21 16.15
CA PRO A 30 1.14 7.48 16.66
C PRO A 30 2.13 7.92 15.57
N HIS A 31 1.83 7.69 14.29
CA HIS A 31 2.61 8.05 13.11
C HIS A 31 1.77 7.81 11.83
N PRO A 32 2.17 8.31 10.66
CA PRO A 32 1.55 7.96 9.39
C PRO A 32 1.54 6.43 9.18
N PRO A 33 0.49 5.86 8.56
CA PRO A 33 0.48 4.44 8.22
C PRO A 33 1.69 4.04 7.37
N VAL A 34 2.35 2.94 7.77
CA VAL A 34 3.50 2.41 7.06
C VAL A 34 3.03 1.37 6.05
N HIS A 35 3.12 1.68 4.77
CA HIS A 35 2.86 0.74 3.70
C HIS A 35 4.17 0.10 3.24
N ILE A 36 4.19 -1.23 3.18
CA ILE A 36 5.38 -2.00 2.79
C ILE A 36 5.15 -2.56 1.40
N GLY A 37 6.07 -2.26 0.49
CA GLY A 37 6.07 -2.79 -0.86
C GLY A 37 6.82 -4.11 -0.99
N GLY A 38 6.47 -4.86 -2.02
CA GLY A 38 7.18 -6.07 -2.45
C GLY A 38 6.38 -7.35 -2.35
N GLU A 39 6.83 -8.34 -3.14
CA GLU A 39 6.12 -9.59 -3.43
C GLU A 39 6.73 -10.81 -2.73
N SER A 40 7.88 -10.63 -2.07
CA SER A 40 8.59 -11.73 -1.44
C SER A 40 7.97 -12.14 -0.10
N LYS A 41 8.19 -13.39 0.32
CA LYS A 41 7.81 -13.85 1.67
C LYS A 41 8.34 -12.94 2.77
N ALA A 42 9.56 -12.41 2.60
CA ALA A 42 10.15 -11.48 3.56
C ALA A 42 9.44 -10.12 3.58
N ALA A 43 8.90 -9.66 2.44
CA ALA A 43 8.09 -8.45 2.39
C ALA A 43 6.76 -8.66 3.13
N LEU A 44 6.04 -9.75 2.83
CA LEU A 44 4.79 -10.09 3.52
C LEU A 44 4.99 -10.28 5.02
N ALA A 45 6.08 -10.92 5.45
CA ALA A 45 6.41 -11.06 6.87
C ALA A 45 6.66 -9.69 7.55
N ARG A 46 7.25 -8.71 6.85
CA ARG A 46 7.38 -7.34 7.37
C ARG A 46 6.03 -6.64 7.48
N VAL A 47 5.15 -6.81 6.48
CA VAL A 47 3.76 -6.31 6.54
C VAL A 47 3.06 -6.87 7.77
N ALA A 48 3.06 -8.19 7.92
CA ALA A 48 2.38 -8.88 9.02
C ALA A 48 2.90 -8.45 10.40
N ARG A 49 4.21 -8.23 10.52
CA ARG A 49 4.83 -7.82 11.80
C ARG A 49 4.59 -6.35 12.16
N ALA A 50 4.62 -5.43 11.20
CA ALA A 50 4.72 -4.00 11.51
C ALA A 50 4.03 -3.06 10.51
N GLY A 51 3.56 -3.54 9.35
CA GLY A 51 2.92 -2.69 8.34
C GLY A 51 1.46 -2.42 8.64
N GLN A 52 0.97 -1.24 8.28
CA GLN A 52 -0.44 -0.90 8.22
C GLN A 52 -0.97 -0.99 6.78
N GLY A 53 -0.09 -1.28 5.82
CA GLY A 53 -0.48 -1.52 4.43
C GLY A 53 0.51 -2.39 3.69
N TRP A 54 -0.01 -3.11 2.71
CA TRP A 54 0.76 -3.81 1.69
C TRP A 54 0.54 -3.16 0.34
N HIS A 55 1.62 -2.77 -0.33
CA HIS A 55 1.59 -2.25 -1.69
C HIS A 55 2.16 -3.28 -2.65
N THR A 56 1.29 -3.89 -3.45
CA THR A 56 1.65 -4.86 -4.49
C THR A 56 1.55 -4.22 -5.88
N PHE A 57 2.21 -4.79 -6.87
CA PHE A 57 2.23 -4.23 -8.23
C PHE A 57 2.21 -5.31 -9.31
N ASN A 58 1.75 -4.91 -10.51
CA ASN A 58 1.75 -5.74 -11.72
C ASN A 58 1.08 -7.11 -11.51
N ARG A 59 -0.06 -7.11 -10.79
CA ARG A 59 -0.88 -8.29 -10.55
C ARG A 59 -2.29 -8.06 -11.06
N ALA A 60 -2.82 -9.03 -11.79
CA ALA A 60 -4.23 -9.06 -12.14
C ALA A 60 -5.08 -9.50 -10.92
N PRO A 61 -6.39 -9.19 -10.88
CA PRO A 61 -7.26 -9.58 -9.75
C PRO A 61 -7.18 -11.07 -9.43
N GLU A 62 -7.15 -11.95 -10.43
CA GLU A 62 -7.06 -13.40 -10.30
C GLU A 62 -5.75 -13.92 -9.68
N ASP A 63 -4.69 -13.13 -9.74
CA ASP A 63 -3.36 -13.49 -9.20
C ASP A 63 -3.21 -13.14 -7.71
N LEU A 64 -4.23 -12.53 -7.10
CA LEU A 64 -4.15 -12.02 -5.73
C LEU A 64 -4.51 -13.06 -4.66
N ALA A 65 -5.30 -14.07 -5.00
CA ALA A 65 -5.82 -15.03 -4.01
C ALA A 65 -4.71 -15.71 -3.20
N GLN A 66 -3.64 -16.18 -3.85
CA GLN A 66 -2.54 -16.86 -3.18
C GLN A 66 -1.71 -15.93 -2.28
N PRO A 67 -1.23 -14.76 -2.76
CA PRO A 67 -0.46 -13.86 -1.89
C PRO A 67 -1.29 -13.27 -0.75
N LEU A 68 -2.59 -13.06 -0.94
CA LEU A 68 -3.48 -12.62 0.14
C LEU A 68 -3.66 -13.68 1.20
N ALA A 69 -3.89 -14.95 0.82
CA ALA A 69 -3.96 -16.06 1.77
C ALA A 69 -2.64 -16.25 2.54
N ALA A 70 -1.49 -16.06 1.87
CA ALA A 70 -0.20 -16.09 2.53
C ALA A 70 0.00 -14.94 3.53
N LEU A 71 -0.49 -13.74 3.21
CA LEU A 71 -0.49 -12.60 4.12
C LEU A 71 -1.40 -12.86 5.34
N ASP A 72 -2.60 -13.41 5.11
CA ASP A 72 -3.54 -13.72 6.19
C ASP A 72 -2.96 -14.70 7.20
N GLY A 73 -2.32 -15.79 6.74
CA GLY A 73 -1.62 -16.72 7.63
C GLY A 73 -0.50 -16.06 8.45
N LEU A 74 0.29 -15.19 7.81
CA LEU A 74 1.33 -14.44 8.52
C LEU A 74 0.77 -13.43 9.51
N LEU A 75 -0.36 -12.80 9.22
CA LEU A 75 -1.04 -11.90 10.15
C LEU A 75 -1.54 -12.66 11.38
N GLU A 76 -2.18 -13.82 11.20
CA GLU A 76 -2.62 -14.68 12.31
C GLU A 76 -1.46 -15.11 13.21
N GLU A 77 -0.31 -15.50 12.62
CA GLU A 77 0.92 -15.83 13.36
C GLU A 77 1.44 -14.65 14.21
N ASN A 78 1.14 -13.43 13.82
CA ASN A 78 1.51 -12.19 14.53
C ASN A 78 0.37 -11.64 15.41
N GLY A 79 -0.74 -12.37 15.59
CA GLY A 79 -1.90 -11.94 16.40
C GLY A 79 -2.65 -10.76 15.79
N ARG A 80 -2.62 -10.64 14.46
CA ARG A 80 -3.25 -9.55 13.69
C ARG A 80 -4.32 -10.11 12.74
N HIS A 81 -5.16 -9.23 12.23
CA HIS A 81 -6.22 -9.56 11.28
C HIS A 81 -6.04 -8.80 9.97
N ARG A 82 -6.70 -9.30 8.91
CA ARG A 82 -6.69 -8.66 7.60
C ARG A 82 -7.15 -7.20 7.64
N SER A 83 -8.12 -6.87 8.50
CA SER A 83 -8.63 -5.52 8.73
C SER A 83 -7.58 -4.51 9.26
N ASP A 84 -6.46 -5.01 9.78
CA ASP A 84 -5.36 -4.16 10.27
C ASP A 84 -4.41 -3.70 9.16
N VAL A 85 -4.63 -4.19 7.92
CA VAL A 85 -3.73 -3.97 6.80
C VAL A 85 -4.50 -3.55 5.56
N ARG A 86 -4.25 -2.35 5.07
CA ARG A 86 -4.78 -1.87 3.80
C ARG A 86 -3.98 -2.44 2.63
N VAL A 87 -4.66 -3.11 1.70
CA VAL A 87 -4.04 -3.61 0.48
C VAL A 87 -4.24 -2.64 -0.66
N THR A 88 -3.13 -2.18 -1.22
CA THR A 88 -3.11 -1.33 -2.40
C THR A 88 -2.43 -2.08 -3.55
N VAL A 89 -3.06 -2.13 -4.71
CA VAL A 89 -2.46 -2.66 -5.93
C VAL A 89 -2.17 -1.54 -6.93
N CYS A 90 -0.98 -1.58 -7.54
CA CYS A 90 -0.70 -0.82 -8.74
C CYS A 90 -0.69 -1.79 -9.93
N PRO A 91 -1.70 -1.77 -10.83
CA PRO A 91 -1.73 -2.64 -12.00
C PRO A 91 -0.54 -2.45 -12.94
N TYR A 92 0.14 -1.30 -12.82
CA TYR A 92 1.26 -0.90 -13.65
C TYR A 92 0.82 -0.75 -15.12
N PHE A 93 1.23 -1.65 -16.00
CA PHE A 93 0.83 -1.64 -17.41
C PHE A 93 -0.34 -2.58 -17.73
N LEU A 94 -0.92 -3.25 -16.73
CA LEU A 94 -2.11 -4.06 -16.95
C LEU A 94 -3.32 -3.13 -17.17
N PRO A 95 -4.33 -3.59 -17.93
CA PRO A 95 -5.56 -2.82 -18.12
C PRO A 95 -6.22 -2.43 -16.80
N LEU A 96 -6.82 -1.27 -16.76
CA LEU A 96 -7.63 -0.79 -15.65
C LEU A 96 -8.86 -0.05 -16.18
N ASP A 97 -10.01 -0.63 -15.93
CA ASP A 97 -11.33 -0.06 -16.18
C ASP A 97 -12.23 -0.30 -14.97
N ALA A 98 -13.50 0.11 -15.05
CA ALA A 98 -14.45 -0.02 -13.95
C ALA A 98 -14.76 -1.49 -13.58
N ASP A 99 -14.77 -2.41 -14.55
CA ASP A 99 -14.98 -3.84 -14.31
C ASP A 99 -13.79 -4.44 -13.58
N ILE A 100 -12.59 -4.18 -14.06
CA ILE A 100 -11.33 -4.64 -13.44
C ILE A 100 -11.18 -4.05 -12.04
N ALA A 101 -11.54 -2.78 -11.84
CA ALA A 101 -11.54 -2.17 -10.52
C ALA A 101 -12.50 -2.89 -9.55
N GLY A 102 -13.70 -3.25 -10.02
CA GLY A 102 -14.64 -4.08 -9.25
C GLY A 102 -14.06 -5.44 -8.89
N ARG A 103 -13.40 -6.12 -9.83
CA ARG A 103 -12.73 -7.42 -9.57
C ARG A 103 -11.59 -7.32 -8.56
N TYR A 104 -10.86 -6.21 -8.51
CA TYR A 104 -9.88 -5.96 -7.44
C TYR A 104 -10.56 -5.82 -6.09
N ALA A 105 -11.68 -5.08 -6.01
CA ALA A 105 -12.45 -4.98 -4.76
C ALA A 105 -12.98 -6.35 -4.31
N ASP A 106 -13.56 -7.13 -5.22
CA ASP A 106 -14.03 -8.50 -4.95
C ASP A 106 -12.90 -9.43 -4.48
N ALA A 107 -11.68 -9.21 -4.97
CA ALA A 107 -10.49 -9.94 -4.52
C ALA A 107 -9.96 -9.48 -3.15
N GLY A 108 -10.53 -8.45 -2.53
CA GLY A 108 -10.14 -7.93 -1.23
C GLY A 108 -9.03 -6.88 -1.27
N VAL A 109 -8.94 -6.13 -2.35
CA VAL A 109 -8.08 -4.96 -2.49
C VAL A 109 -8.84 -3.71 -2.02
N ASP A 110 -8.20 -2.91 -1.16
CA ASP A 110 -8.81 -1.70 -0.59
C ASP A 110 -8.56 -0.45 -1.44
N ALA A 111 -7.56 -0.48 -2.31
CA ALA A 111 -7.24 0.65 -3.19
C ALA A 111 -6.48 0.22 -4.44
N VAL A 112 -6.75 0.91 -5.54
CA VAL A 112 -5.99 0.78 -6.79
C VAL A 112 -5.23 2.07 -7.06
N ALA A 113 -3.92 1.96 -7.29
CA ALA A 113 -3.05 3.07 -7.66
C ALA A 113 -2.78 3.04 -9.17
N ALA A 114 -3.50 3.85 -9.94
CA ALA A 114 -3.31 3.92 -11.38
C ALA A 114 -1.96 4.59 -11.72
N LEU A 115 -1.19 3.98 -12.61
CA LEU A 115 0.03 4.57 -13.14
C LEU A 115 -0.31 5.44 -14.34
N LEU A 116 -0.01 6.73 -14.26
CA LEU A 116 -0.11 7.66 -15.37
C LEU A 116 1.30 8.07 -15.81
N LEU A 117 1.57 7.97 -17.11
CA LEU A 117 2.86 8.37 -17.71
C LEU A 117 2.62 9.43 -18.80
N PRO A 118 2.08 10.61 -18.44
CA PRO A 118 1.78 11.66 -19.41
C PRO A 118 3.05 12.42 -19.82
N PHE A 119 3.05 12.90 -21.05
CA PHE A 119 4.11 13.75 -21.59
C PHE A 119 3.69 15.22 -21.70
N SER A 120 2.40 15.51 -21.49
CA SER A 120 1.84 16.87 -21.53
C SER A 120 0.69 17.04 -20.52
N ALA A 121 0.30 18.30 -20.28
CA ALA A 121 -0.88 18.60 -19.47
C ALA A 121 -2.19 18.07 -20.06
N ASP A 122 -2.29 18.03 -21.39
CA ASP A 122 -3.48 17.51 -22.06
C ASP A 122 -3.55 15.98 -21.97
N ASP A 123 -2.39 15.30 -22.00
CA ASP A 123 -2.34 13.84 -21.76
C ASP A 123 -2.79 13.51 -20.34
N ILE A 124 -2.43 14.35 -19.33
CA ILE A 124 -2.90 14.17 -17.95
C ILE A 124 -4.43 14.27 -17.89
N ARG A 125 -4.99 15.34 -18.47
CA ARG A 125 -6.45 15.55 -18.46
C ARG A 125 -7.17 14.39 -19.11
N LYS A 126 -6.72 13.99 -20.31
CA LYS A 126 -7.29 12.86 -21.00
C LYS A 126 -7.22 11.58 -20.18
N ALA A 127 -6.07 11.28 -19.57
CA ALA A 127 -5.91 10.08 -18.75
C ALA A 127 -6.80 10.08 -17.51
N LEU A 128 -7.04 11.23 -16.90
CA LEU A 128 -7.98 11.38 -15.78
C LEU A 128 -9.44 11.21 -16.24
N ASP A 129 -9.80 11.77 -17.39
CA ASP A 129 -11.14 11.60 -17.99
C ASP A 129 -11.39 10.11 -18.33
N ASP A 130 -10.40 9.43 -18.90
CA ASP A 130 -10.46 7.98 -19.21
C ASP A 130 -10.62 7.12 -17.94
N LEU A 131 -10.12 7.58 -16.77
CA LEU A 131 -10.26 6.89 -15.48
C LEU A 131 -11.53 7.28 -14.69
N GLN A 132 -12.32 8.26 -15.14
CA GLN A 132 -13.53 8.68 -14.43
C GLN A 132 -14.47 7.51 -14.08
N PRO A 133 -14.73 6.53 -14.98
CA PRO A 133 -15.59 5.37 -14.63
C PRO A 133 -15.02 4.51 -13.50
N VAL A 134 -13.69 4.49 -13.34
CA VAL A 134 -13.03 3.77 -12.22
C VAL A 134 -13.28 4.50 -10.91
N PHE A 135 -13.19 5.84 -10.91
CA PHE A 135 -13.48 6.66 -9.74
C PHE A 135 -14.95 6.55 -9.33
N ASP A 136 -15.87 6.67 -10.29
CA ASP A 136 -17.32 6.54 -10.06
C ASP A 136 -17.65 5.17 -9.43
N ARG A 137 -16.98 4.11 -9.87
CA ARG A 137 -17.14 2.77 -9.31
C ARG A 137 -16.66 2.69 -7.86
N ALA A 138 -15.54 3.33 -7.54
CA ALA A 138 -14.97 3.33 -6.19
C ALA A 138 -15.81 4.13 -5.18
N GLU A 139 -16.55 5.16 -5.63
CA GLU A 139 -17.46 5.95 -4.79
C GLU A 139 -18.80 5.25 -4.52
N ALA A 140 -19.19 4.32 -5.38
CA ALA A 140 -20.46 3.60 -5.30
C ALA A 140 -20.44 2.35 -4.41
N GLY A 141 -19.29 1.89 -3.97
CA GLY A 141 -19.06 0.69 -3.14
C GLY A 141 -18.66 1.01 -1.74
#